data_61c5a998d3dffd2d29308bfc8e8fbc0c
#
_entry.id   61c5a998d3dffd2d29308bfc8e8fbc0c
#
_cell.length_a   1.000
_cell.length_b   1.000
_cell.length_c   1.000
_cell.angle_alpha   90.00
_cell.angle_beta   90.00
_cell.angle_gamma   90.00
#
_symmetry.space_group_name_H-M   'P 1'
#
loop_
_entity.id
_entity.type
_entity.pdbx_description
1 polymer ?
#
loop_
_entity_poly.entity_id
_entity_poly.type
_entity_poly.pdbx_seq_one_letter_code
_entity_poly.pdbx_strand_id
1 'polypeptide(L)'
;MTLETLAETPHVTGVKQVMKAVSKGKALCVFVANDADERVTRPLKELCVENGVELVDTATMAELGKACSIDVGSAAAAALKETR
;
A
#
# COMPACT_ATOMS: atom_id res chain seq x y z
N MET A 1 1.14 7.88 8.24
CA MET A 1 1.57 8.41 6.93
C MET A 1 0.37 8.85 6.12
N THR A 2 0.48 9.92 5.38
CA THR A 2 -0.60 10.45 4.54
C THR A 2 -0.40 10.09 3.07
N LEU A 3 -1.45 10.27 2.26
CA LEU A 3 -1.33 10.06 0.81
C LEU A 3 -0.30 11.01 0.18
N GLU A 4 -0.20 12.22 0.70
CA GLU A 4 0.79 13.18 0.19
C GLU A 4 2.21 12.68 0.44
N THR A 5 2.47 12.14 1.60
CA THR A 5 3.76 11.56 1.94
C THR A 5 4.04 10.34 1.08
N LEU A 6 3.03 9.51 0.84
CA LEU A 6 3.14 8.35 -0.06
C LEU A 6 3.59 8.79 -1.45
N ALA A 7 2.96 9.85 -1.98
CA ALA A 7 3.28 10.36 -3.32
C ALA A 7 4.72 10.83 -3.44
N GLU A 8 5.29 11.35 -2.36
CA GLU A 8 6.66 11.88 -2.33
C GLU A 8 7.72 10.83 -1.97
N THR A 9 7.30 9.65 -1.56
CA THR A 9 8.18 8.56 -1.11
C THR A 9 8.27 7.49 -2.18
N PRO A 10 9.40 6.80 -2.35
CA PRO A 10 9.44 5.64 -3.23
C PRO A 10 8.34 4.67 -2.81
N HIS A 11 7.58 4.19 -3.78
CA HIS A 11 6.42 3.35 -3.51
C HIS A 11 6.16 2.35 -4.62
N VAL A 12 5.35 1.34 -4.29
CA VAL A 12 4.85 0.36 -5.27
C VAL A 12 3.34 0.31 -5.16
N THR A 13 2.68 -0.10 -6.25
CA THR A 13 1.24 -0.24 -6.32
C THR A 13 0.85 -1.66 -6.69
N GLY A 14 -0.36 -2.04 -6.34
CA GLY A 14 -0.89 -3.36 -6.62
C GLY A 14 -0.61 -4.34 -5.49
N VAL A 15 -1.59 -5.21 -5.22
CA VAL A 15 -1.54 -6.12 -4.08
C VAL A 15 -0.31 -7.02 -4.11
N LYS A 16 0.03 -7.59 -5.27
CA LYS A 16 1.17 -8.50 -5.38
C LYS A 16 2.49 -7.82 -5.05
N GLN A 17 2.69 -6.61 -5.58
CA GLN A 17 3.93 -5.86 -5.35
C GLN A 17 4.03 -5.43 -3.89
N VAL A 18 2.91 -5.02 -3.30
CA VAL A 18 2.87 -4.62 -1.90
C VAL A 18 3.17 -5.81 -1.00
N MET A 19 2.60 -6.98 -1.29
CA MET A 19 2.88 -8.20 -0.53
C MET A 19 4.35 -8.58 -0.57
N LYS A 20 4.97 -8.45 -1.75
CA LYS A 20 6.41 -8.68 -1.89
C LYS A 20 7.22 -7.73 -1.00
N ALA A 21 6.88 -6.46 -1.03
CA ALA A 21 7.58 -5.46 -0.23
C ALA A 21 7.48 -5.76 1.26
N VAL A 22 6.28 -6.14 1.73
CA VAL A 22 6.07 -6.50 3.13
C VAL A 22 6.89 -7.73 3.50
N SER A 23 6.82 -8.78 2.67
CA SER A 23 7.55 -10.03 2.92
C SER A 23 9.07 -9.85 2.97
N LYS A 24 9.58 -8.91 2.19
CA LYS A 24 11.01 -8.63 2.14
C LYS A 24 11.48 -7.62 3.20
N GLY A 25 10.55 -7.14 4.02
CA GLY A 25 10.88 -6.15 5.04
C GLY A 25 11.18 -4.77 4.48
N LYS A 26 10.70 -4.47 3.28
CA LYS A 26 10.97 -3.19 2.60
C LYS A 26 9.83 -2.18 2.70
N ALA A 27 8.68 -2.59 3.18
CA ALA A 27 7.52 -1.72 3.30
C ALA A 27 7.60 -0.89 4.58
N LEU A 28 7.51 0.41 4.41
CA LEU A 28 7.45 1.35 5.53
C LEU A 28 6.03 1.49 6.04
N CYS A 29 5.07 1.59 5.11
CA CYS A 29 3.66 1.73 5.43
C CYS A 29 2.86 1.19 4.26
N VAL A 30 1.76 0.50 4.55
CA VAL A 30 0.89 -0.07 3.52
C VAL A 30 -0.44 0.67 3.52
N PHE A 31 -0.89 1.05 2.33
CA PHE A 31 -2.20 1.66 2.12
C PHE A 31 -3.09 0.64 1.43
N VAL A 32 -4.29 0.45 1.95
CA VAL A 32 -5.29 -0.43 1.37
C VAL A 32 -6.54 0.39 1.09
N ALA A 33 -7.08 0.26 -0.11
CA ALA A 33 -8.30 0.99 -0.48
C ALA A 33 -9.50 0.45 0.31
N ASN A 34 -10.27 1.35 0.89
CA ASN A 34 -11.41 0.96 1.70
C ASN A 34 -12.62 0.52 0.87
N ASP A 35 -12.60 0.77 -0.43
CA ASP A 35 -13.65 0.33 -1.37
C ASP A 35 -13.20 -0.82 -2.28
N ALA A 36 -12.04 -1.41 -2.02
CA ALA A 36 -11.58 -2.59 -2.74
C ALA A 36 -12.24 -3.86 -2.19
N ASP A 37 -12.29 -4.90 -3.01
CA ASP A 37 -12.84 -6.19 -2.60
C ASP A 37 -12.02 -6.75 -1.42
N GLU A 38 -12.69 -7.03 -0.32
CA GLU A 38 -12.05 -7.53 0.88
C GLU A 38 -11.34 -8.86 0.66
N ARG A 39 -11.83 -9.68 -0.27
CA ARG A 39 -11.16 -10.94 -0.62
C ARG A 39 -9.78 -10.71 -1.19
N VAL A 40 -9.57 -9.55 -1.81
CA VAL A 40 -8.28 -9.17 -2.38
C VAL A 40 -7.37 -8.56 -1.32
N THR A 41 -7.93 -7.76 -0.42
CA THR A 41 -7.15 -6.99 0.55
C THR A 41 -6.89 -7.73 1.87
N ARG A 42 -7.74 -8.69 2.23
CA ARG A 42 -7.59 -9.42 3.50
C ARG A 42 -6.24 -10.11 3.67
N PRO A 43 -5.74 -10.87 2.67
CA PRO A 43 -4.43 -11.51 2.83
C PRO A 43 -3.31 -10.50 3.07
N LEU A 44 -3.40 -9.34 2.43
CA LEU A 44 -2.43 -8.29 2.62
C LEU A 44 -2.51 -7.70 4.03
N LYS A 45 -3.72 -7.48 4.54
CA LYS A 45 -3.92 -6.98 5.89
C LYS A 45 -3.32 -7.93 6.93
N GLU A 46 -3.57 -9.23 6.74
CA GLU A 46 -3.02 -10.24 7.63
C GLU A 46 -1.49 -10.27 7.59
N LEU A 47 -0.92 -10.14 6.41
CA LEU A 47 0.52 -10.11 6.24
C LEU A 47 1.15 -8.89 6.92
N CYS A 48 0.50 -7.75 6.83
CA CYS A 48 0.96 -6.55 7.52
C CYS A 48 0.97 -6.73 9.04
N VAL A 49 -0.09 -7.34 9.58
CA VAL A 49 -0.16 -7.63 11.02
C VAL A 49 0.98 -8.56 11.44
N GLU A 50 1.21 -9.62 10.68
CA GLU A 50 2.29 -10.58 10.97
C GLU A 50 3.67 -9.94 10.95
N ASN A 51 3.87 -8.95 10.10
CA ASN A 51 5.17 -8.31 9.94
C ASN A 51 5.30 -6.98 10.69
N GLY A 52 4.27 -6.59 11.43
CA GLY A 52 4.29 -5.36 12.21
C GLY A 52 4.36 -4.09 11.36
N VAL A 53 3.78 -4.12 10.15
CA VAL A 53 3.77 -2.99 9.24
C VAL A 53 2.53 -2.15 9.45
N GLU A 54 2.68 -0.83 9.50
CA GLU A 54 1.56 0.09 9.62
C GLU A 54 0.61 -0.04 8.42
N LEU A 55 -0.67 -0.09 8.68
CA LEU A 55 -1.71 -0.20 7.66
C LEU A 55 -2.64 1.01 7.73
N VAL A 56 -2.87 1.63 6.57
CA VAL A 56 -3.80 2.76 6.44
C VAL A 56 -4.89 2.37 5.47
N ASP A 57 -6.16 2.47 5.89
CA ASP A 57 -7.31 2.09 5.07
C ASP A 57 -8.35 3.20 4.91
N THR A 58 -7.91 4.44 4.96
CA THR A 58 -8.78 5.61 4.89
C THR A 58 -8.96 6.17 3.48
N ALA A 59 -8.25 5.63 2.50
CA ALA A 59 -8.31 6.11 1.12
C ALA A 59 -9.11 5.16 0.24
N THR A 60 -9.64 5.70 -0.87
CA THR A 60 -10.31 4.89 -1.90
C THR A 60 -9.31 4.44 -2.95
N MET A 61 -9.74 3.50 -3.81
CA MET A 61 -8.93 3.05 -4.94
C MET A 61 -8.53 4.23 -5.85
N ALA A 62 -9.47 5.13 -6.11
CA ALA A 62 -9.21 6.31 -6.95
C ALA A 62 -8.16 7.22 -6.29
N GLU A 63 -8.26 7.44 -5.00
CA GLU A 63 -7.31 8.27 -4.27
C GLU A 63 -5.90 7.66 -4.26
N LEU A 64 -5.80 6.35 -4.08
CA LEU A 64 -4.51 5.67 -4.13
C LEU A 64 -3.89 5.74 -5.51
N GLY A 65 -4.69 5.53 -6.55
CA GLY A 65 -4.21 5.64 -7.93
C GLY A 65 -3.69 7.04 -8.22
N LYS A 66 -4.42 8.06 -7.79
CA LYS A 66 -4.03 9.45 -7.99
C LYS A 66 -2.72 9.77 -7.24
N ALA A 67 -2.61 9.35 -6.00
CA ALA A 67 -1.41 9.59 -5.19
C ALA A 67 -0.16 8.93 -5.79
N CYS A 68 -0.34 7.79 -6.45
CA CYS A 68 0.76 7.05 -7.08
C CYS A 68 0.96 7.40 -8.55
N SER A 69 0.25 8.43 -9.03
CA SER A 69 0.38 8.93 -10.41
C SER A 69 0.06 7.90 -11.49
N ILE A 70 -0.94 7.05 -11.24
CA ILE A 70 -1.41 6.10 -12.25
C ILE A 70 -2.84 6.46 -12.66
N ASP A 71 -3.19 6.13 -13.90
CA ASP A 71 -4.49 6.50 -14.48
C ASP A 71 -5.66 5.66 -13.98
N VAL A 72 -5.38 4.52 -13.40
CA VAL A 72 -6.39 3.61 -12.87
C VAL A 72 -6.30 3.54 -11.35
N GLY A 73 -7.38 3.12 -10.71
CA GLY A 73 -7.38 2.94 -9.27
C GLY A 73 -6.47 1.81 -8.83
N SER A 74 -6.04 1.84 -7.58
CA SER A 74 -5.20 0.81 -6.99
C SER A 74 -5.82 0.28 -5.71
N ALA A 75 -5.90 -1.04 -5.57
CA ALA A 75 -6.43 -1.66 -4.35
C ALA A 75 -5.46 -1.52 -3.17
N ALA A 76 -4.17 -1.38 -3.45
CA ALA A 76 -3.16 -1.24 -2.41
C ALA A 76 -1.93 -0.51 -2.94
N ALA A 77 -1.21 0.12 -2.03
CA ALA A 77 0.08 0.75 -2.32
C ALA A 77 0.93 0.66 -1.07
N ALA A 78 2.23 0.69 -1.23
CA ALA A 78 3.15 0.68 -0.09
C ALA A 78 4.24 1.71 -0.29
N ALA A 79 4.50 2.48 0.76
CA ALA A 79 5.69 3.32 0.82
C ALA A 79 6.87 2.42 1.18
N LEU A 80 7.97 2.60 0.50
CA LEU A 80 9.16 1.77 0.68
C LEU A 80 10.18 2.46 1.58
N LYS A 81 10.88 1.65 2.35
CA LYS A 81 12.01 2.13 3.15
C LYS A 81 13.11 2.58 2.20
N GLU A 82 13.77 3.69 2.56
CA GLU A 82 14.92 4.12 1.79
C GLU A 82 16.05 3.12 1.98
N THR A 83 16.66 2.70 0.87
CA THR A 83 17.83 1.83 0.90
C THR A 83 19.04 2.63 0.44
N ARG A 84 20.15 2.38 1.09
CA ARG A 84 21.41 2.99 0.72
C ARG A 84 22.47 1.93 0.54
#